data_131f83d25cb287d4baf520c6cba93551
#
_entry.id   131f83d25cb287d4baf520c6cba93551
#
_cell.length_a   1.000
_cell.length_b   1.000
_cell.length_c   1.000
_cell.angle_alpha   90.00
_cell.angle_beta   90.00
_cell.angle_gamma   90.00
#
_symmetry.space_group_name_H-M   'P 1'
#
loop_
_entity.id
_entity.type
_entity.pdbx_description
1 polymer ?
#
loop_
_entity_poly.entity_id
_entity_poly.type
_entity_poly.pdbx_seq_one_letter_code
_entity_poly.pdbx_strand_id
1 'polypeptide(L)'
;MNIIDQKKIQCFVNSLVFSFRVFATALISIIITTIFAGVTVNADIITDRKAGFKENAASMKIMAAALSKADYDAIINEAKSISAWAQKIPSQFPEGSDIGETKARAEIWFDFDDFETHAKSNQAAAEELITAVKSRDQSAIMAGLKSLGSSCKACHINYKD
;
A
#
# COMPACT_ATOMS: atom_id res chain seq x y z
N MET A 1 3.51 -71.84 10.05
CA MET A 1 3.10 -70.46 10.05
C MET A 1 1.91 -70.33 9.10
N ASN A 2 0.73 -70.04 9.63
CA ASN A 2 -0.54 -70.28 8.96
C ASN A 2 -0.85 -69.17 7.91
N ILE A 3 -1.32 -69.56 6.72
CA ILE A 3 -1.66 -68.65 5.58
C ILE A 3 -2.64 -67.55 6.01
N ILE A 4 -3.47 -67.82 7.03
CA ILE A 4 -4.45 -66.88 7.57
C ILE A 4 -3.77 -65.73 8.32
N ASP A 5 -2.62 -65.95 8.92
CA ASP A 5 -1.89 -64.94 9.68
C ASP A 5 -1.15 -63.93 8.74
N GLN A 6 -0.65 -64.40 7.61
CA GLN A 6 -0.04 -63.55 6.58
C GLN A 6 -1.03 -62.58 5.94
N LYS A 7 -2.26 -63.04 5.70
CA LYS A 7 -3.31 -62.17 5.12
C LYS A 7 -3.76 -61.05 6.09
N LYS A 8 -3.80 -61.33 7.40
CA LYS A 8 -4.13 -60.30 8.40
C LYS A 8 -3.04 -59.26 8.53
N ILE A 9 -1.78 -59.68 8.52
CA ILE A 9 -0.63 -58.76 8.57
C ILE A 9 -0.59 -57.86 7.29
N GLN A 10 -0.81 -58.45 6.12
CA GLN A 10 -0.85 -57.69 4.88
C GLN A 10 -1.96 -56.65 4.80
N CYS A 11 -3.15 -57.00 5.32
CA CYS A 11 -4.28 -56.08 5.40
C CYS A 11 -4.00 -54.90 6.35
N PHE A 12 -3.32 -55.17 7.48
CA PHE A 12 -2.98 -54.15 8.46
C PHE A 12 -1.91 -53.19 7.94
N VAL A 13 -0.87 -53.69 7.24
CA VAL A 13 0.20 -52.88 6.63
C VAL A 13 -0.38 -52.01 5.51
N ASN A 14 -1.26 -52.56 4.66
CA ASN A 14 -1.88 -51.79 3.58
C ASN A 14 -2.78 -50.65 4.08
N SER A 15 -3.53 -50.93 5.19
CA SER A 15 -4.37 -49.90 5.85
C SER A 15 -3.53 -48.79 6.45
N LEU A 16 -2.39 -49.12 7.07
CA LEU A 16 -1.48 -48.12 7.67
C LEU A 16 -0.82 -47.23 6.61
N VAL A 17 -0.34 -47.83 5.49
CA VAL A 17 0.29 -47.11 4.40
C VAL A 17 -0.71 -46.21 3.68
N PHE A 18 -1.97 -46.65 3.50
CA PHE A 18 -3.03 -45.86 2.89
C PHE A 18 -3.38 -44.63 3.75
N SER A 19 -3.50 -44.82 5.07
CA SER A 19 -3.78 -43.73 6.01
C SER A 19 -2.66 -42.67 6.00
N PHE A 20 -1.39 -43.10 5.98
CA PHE A 20 -0.23 -42.20 5.96
C PHE A 20 -0.14 -41.38 4.65
N ARG A 21 -0.51 -41.96 3.51
CA ARG A 21 -0.53 -41.27 2.21
C ARG A 21 -1.63 -40.19 2.14
N VAL A 22 -2.80 -40.48 2.69
CA VAL A 22 -3.91 -39.51 2.72
C VAL A 22 -3.59 -38.31 3.63
N PHE A 23 -2.97 -38.53 4.78
CA PHE A 23 -2.55 -37.43 5.67
C PHE A 23 -1.42 -36.58 5.07
N ALA A 24 -0.44 -37.20 4.39
CA ALA A 24 0.65 -36.48 3.75
C ALA A 24 0.17 -35.57 2.60
N THR A 25 -0.76 -36.04 1.78
CA THR A 25 -1.33 -35.23 0.68
C THR A 25 -2.22 -34.10 1.18
N ALA A 26 -2.99 -34.30 2.26
CA ALA A 26 -3.80 -33.25 2.86
C ALA A 26 -2.95 -32.12 3.47
N LEU A 27 -1.85 -32.43 4.13
CA LEU A 27 -0.92 -31.43 4.70
C LEU A 27 -0.21 -30.62 3.62
N ILE A 28 0.22 -31.23 2.51
CA ILE A 28 0.86 -30.55 1.39
C ILE A 28 -0.13 -29.59 0.70
N SER A 29 -1.40 -29.97 0.53
CA SER A 29 -2.42 -29.10 -0.06
C SER A 29 -2.70 -27.87 0.78
N ILE A 30 -2.70 -27.96 2.11
CA ILE A 30 -2.93 -26.82 3.02
C ILE A 30 -1.75 -25.82 2.95
N ILE A 31 -0.51 -26.30 2.85
CA ILE A 31 0.66 -25.44 2.77
C ILE A 31 0.70 -24.66 1.44
N ILE A 32 0.30 -25.29 0.32
CA ILE A 32 0.30 -24.63 -1.00
C ILE A 32 -0.77 -23.53 -1.07
N THR A 33 -1.93 -23.70 -0.45
CA THR A 33 -3.01 -22.68 -0.46
C THR A 33 -2.66 -21.46 0.36
N THR A 34 -1.92 -21.56 1.44
CA THR A 34 -1.53 -20.41 2.27
C THR A 34 -0.44 -19.53 1.62
N ILE A 35 0.46 -20.10 0.82
CA ILE A 35 1.51 -19.34 0.11
C ILE A 35 0.90 -18.51 -1.04
N PHE A 36 -0.15 -18.98 -1.71
CA PHE A 36 -0.78 -18.27 -2.83
C PHE A 36 -1.62 -17.06 -2.40
N ALA A 37 -2.19 -17.07 -1.19
CA ALA A 37 -3.00 -15.96 -0.68
C ALA A 37 -2.17 -14.69 -0.37
N GLY A 38 -0.91 -14.84 0.04
CA GLY A 38 -0.03 -13.71 0.36
C GLY A 38 0.43 -12.91 -0.84
N VAL A 39 0.58 -13.54 -2.00
CA VAL A 39 1.09 -12.88 -3.23
C VAL A 39 0.02 -11.97 -3.87
N THR A 40 -1.25 -12.36 -3.82
CA THR A 40 -2.35 -11.55 -4.39
C THR A 40 -2.62 -10.29 -3.58
N VAL A 41 -2.59 -10.35 -2.27
CA VAL A 41 -2.82 -9.19 -1.39
C VAL A 41 -1.74 -8.12 -1.59
N ASN A 42 -0.48 -8.51 -1.75
CA ASN A 42 0.61 -7.56 -1.99
C ASN A 42 0.53 -6.90 -3.37
N ALA A 43 0.11 -7.62 -4.41
CA ALA A 43 -0.06 -7.07 -5.75
C ALA A 43 -1.19 -6.01 -5.78
N ASP A 44 -2.29 -6.25 -5.09
CA ASP A 44 -3.43 -5.33 -4.98
C ASP A 44 -3.01 -4.04 -4.24
N ILE A 45 -2.35 -4.15 -3.09
CA ILE A 45 -1.93 -2.96 -2.32
C ILE A 45 -0.90 -2.10 -3.08
N ILE A 46 0.02 -2.72 -3.84
CA ILE A 46 0.97 -2.00 -4.70
C ILE A 46 0.23 -1.24 -5.81
N THR A 47 -0.78 -1.85 -6.40
CA THR A 47 -1.60 -1.23 -7.45
C THR A 47 -2.39 -0.05 -6.89
N ASP A 48 -3.03 -0.22 -5.74
CA ASP A 48 -3.83 0.81 -5.09
C ASP A 48 -2.99 2.02 -4.69
N ARG A 49 -1.82 1.82 -4.06
CA ARG A 49 -0.94 2.94 -3.70
C ARG A 49 -0.39 3.68 -4.93
N LYS A 50 -0.08 2.96 -6.02
CA LYS A 50 0.33 3.58 -7.29
C LYS A 50 -0.78 4.44 -7.89
N ALA A 51 -2.03 3.96 -7.83
CA ALA A 51 -3.20 4.71 -8.28
C ALA A 51 -3.39 5.98 -7.45
N GLY A 52 -3.36 5.90 -6.12
CA GLY A 52 -3.51 7.05 -5.24
C GLY A 52 -2.44 8.12 -5.44
N PHE A 53 -1.17 7.73 -5.60
CA PHE A 53 -0.11 8.71 -5.92
C PHE A 53 -0.24 9.31 -7.33
N LYS A 54 -0.77 8.55 -8.29
CA LYS A 54 -1.08 9.07 -9.63
C LYS A 54 -2.21 10.10 -9.57
N GLU A 55 -3.23 9.86 -8.76
CA GLU A 55 -4.31 10.80 -8.50
C GLU A 55 -3.78 12.08 -7.86
N ASN A 56 -2.93 11.99 -6.83
CA ASN A 56 -2.29 13.17 -6.22
C ASN A 56 -1.51 14.00 -7.25
N ALA A 57 -0.77 13.35 -8.15
CA ALA A 57 -0.06 14.06 -9.20
C ALA A 57 -1.01 14.74 -10.21
N ALA A 58 -2.18 14.17 -10.46
CA ALA A 58 -3.23 14.79 -11.26
C ALA A 58 -3.84 15.98 -10.52
N SER A 59 -4.13 15.86 -9.24
CA SER A 59 -4.65 16.93 -8.38
C SER A 59 -3.73 18.16 -8.38
N MET A 60 -2.40 17.96 -8.29
CA MET A 60 -1.44 19.08 -8.38
C MET A 60 -1.53 19.82 -9.72
N LYS A 61 -1.73 19.12 -10.83
CA LYS A 61 -1.89 19.73 -12.16
C LYS A 61 -3.23 20.50 -12.27
N ILE A 62 -4.31 19.92 -11.73
CA ILE A 62 -5.62 20.55 -11.70
C ILE A 62 -5.55 21.85 -10.89
N MET A 63 -4.95 21.83 -9.70
CA MET A 63 -4.79 23.02 -8.87
C MET A 63 -3.98 24.13 -9.56
N ALA A 64 -2.90 23.78 -10.24
CA ALA A 64 -2.10 24.74 -11.02
C ALA A 64 -2.94 25.39 -12.14
N ALA A 65 -3.76 24.63 -12.86
CA ALA A 65 -4.65 25.13 -13.89
C ALA A 65 -5.81 25.96 -13.31
N ALA A 66 -6.36 25.54 -12.16
CA ALA A 66 -7.44 26.23 -11.46
C ALA A 66 -6.99 27.61 -10.93
N LEU A 67 -5.75 27.71 -10.47
CA LEU A 67 -5.18 28.97 -10.00
C LEU A 67 -5.20 30.05 -11.07
N SER A 68 -4.85 29.71 -12.31
CA SER A 68 -4.87 30.66 -13.44
C SER A 68 -6.27 31.16 -13.80
N LYS A 69 -7.31 30.44 -13.38
CA LYS A 69 -8.73 30.75 -13.62
C LYS A 69 -9.43 31.33 -12.40
N ALA A 70 -8.70 31.49 -11.29
CA ALA A 70 -9.26 31.84 -9.98
C ALA A 70 -10.36 30.88 -9.50
N ASP A 71 -10.31 29.60 -9.90
CA ASP A 71 -11.23 28.56 -9.47
C ASP A 71 -10.78 28.00 -8.11
N TYR A 72 -11.12 28.74 -7.07
CA TYR A 72 -10.72 28.43 -5.71
C TYR A 72 -11.38 27.15 -5.17
N ASP A 73 -12.60 26.86 -5.61
CA ASP A 73 -13.31 25.65 -5.18
C ASP A 73 -12.64 24.38 -5.74
N ALA A 74 -12.18 24.42 -6.98
CA ALA A 74 -11.40 23.33 -7.53
C ALA A 74 -10.10 23.11 -6.74
N ILE A 75 -9.37 24.18 -6.36
CA ILE A 75 -8.15 24.05 -5.56
C ILE A 75 -8.46 23.41 -4.19
N ILE A 76 -9.52 23.85 -3.52
CA ILE A 76 -9.94 23.31 -2.22
C ILE A 76 -10.28 21.82 -2.33
N ASN A 77 -11.02 21.43 -3.37
CA ASN A 77 -11.45 20.04 -3.54
C ASN A 77 -10.25 19.12 -3.79
N GLU A 78 -9.33 19.52 -4.64
CA GLU A 78 -8.11 18.74 -4.92
C GLU A 78 -7.19 18.66 -3.69
N ALA A 79 -7.03 19.75 -2.96
CA ALA A 79 -6.24 19.75 -1.73
C ALA A 79 -6.86 18.83 -0.64
N LYS A 80 -8.20 18.79 -0.52
CA LYS A 80 -8.89 17.82 0.35
C LYS A 80 -8.63 16.38 -0.07
N SER A 81 -8.61 16.09 -1.37
CA SER A 81 -8.30 14.75 -1.89
C SER A 81 -6.88 14.32 -1.51
N ILE A 82 -5.91 15.24 -1.64
CA ILE A 82 -4.53 14.98 -1.22
C ILE A 82 -4.42 14.77 0.30
N SER A 83 -5.09 15.61 1.11
CA SER A 83 -5.10 15.46 2.57
C SER A 83 -5.69 14.10 2.98
N ALA A 84 -6.81 13.70 2.38
CA ALA A 84 -7.46 12.41 2.66
C ALA A 84 -6.58 11.20 2.23
N TRP A 85 -5.85 11.33 1.12
CA TRP A 85 -4.89 10.31 0.72
C TRP A 85 -3.70 10.25 1.66
N ALA A 86 -3.15 11.40 2.07
CA ALA A 86 -2.00 11.47 2.98
C ALA A 86 -2.26 10.71 4.29
N GLN A 87 -3.46 10.79 4.85
CA GLN A 87 -3.88 10.01 6.02
C GLN A 87 -3.83 8.49 5.78
N LYS A 88 -4.05 8.05 4.55
CA LYS A 88 -4.06 6.62 4.18
C LYS A 88 -2.69 6.08 3.84
N ILE A 89 -1.71 6.96 3.52
CA ILE A 89 -0.38 6.53 3.04
C ILE A 89 0.24 5.45 3.94
N PRO A 90 0.32 5.58 5.28
CA PRO A 90 0.96 4.56 6.10
C PRO A 90 0.31 3.18 5.94
N SER A 91 -1.00 3.10 5.88
CA SER A 91 -1.72 1.83 5.72
C SER A 91 -1.54 1.18 4.34
N GLN A 92 -1.03 1.91 3.37
CA GLN A 92 -0.73 1.41 2.03
C GLN A 92 0.68 0.76 1.92
N PHE A 93 1.42 0.71 3.03
CA PHE A 93 2.77 0.14 3.10
C PHE A 93 2.90 -0.90 4.22
N PRO A 94 2.04 -1.96 4.25
CA PRO A 94 2.21 -3.04 5.20
C PRO A 94 3.53 -3.76 4.97
N GLU A 95 4.03 -4.47 6.00
CA GLU A 95 5.23 -5.30 5.87
C GLU A 95 5.12 -6.29 4.70
N GLY A 96 6.22 -6.49 3.98
CA GLY A 96 6.28 -7.37 2.81
C GLY A 96 5.68 -6.79 1.53
N SER A 97 5.18 -5.54 1.53
CA SER A 97 4.68 -4.88 0.31
C SER A 97 5.79 -4.15 -0.49
N ASP A 98 7.04 -4.44 -0.21
CA ASP A 98 8.22 -4.09 -0.99
C ASP A 98 8.50 -5.07 -2.14
N ILE A 99 7.85 -6.25 -2.12
CA ILE A 99 8.04 -7.31 -3.11
C ILE A 99 7.06 -7.12 -4.28
N GLY A 100 7.57 -6.89 -5.49
CA GLY A 100 6.77 -6.74 -6.72
C GLY A 100 7.14 -5.49 -7.53
N GLU A 101 6.26 -5.10 -8.44
CA GLU A 101 6.43 -3.94 -9.33
C GLU A 101 6.22 -2.62 -8.57
N THR A 102 7.16 -2.26 -7.72
CA THR A 102 7.13 -1.07 -6.87
C THR A 102 8.43 -0.26 -6.97
N LYS A 103 8.34 1.03 -6.67
CA LYS A 103 9.46 1.94 -6.47
C LYS A 103 9.61 2.35 -5.00
N ALA A 104 8.92 1.66 -4.10
CA ALA A 104 9.06 1.86 -2.67
C ALA A 104 10.41 1.32 -2.22
N ARG A 105 11.16 2.12 -1.48
CA ARG A 105 12.47 1.74 -0.93
C ARG A 105 12.30 1.03 0.40
N ALA A 106 13.22 0.13 0.74
CA ALA A 106 13.18 -0.64 1.98
C ALA A 106 13.28 0.24 3.24
N GLU A 107 13.84 1.45 3.10
CA GLU A 107 13.95 2.44 4.16
C GLU A 107 12.61 2.80 4.80
N ILE A 108 11.49 2.66 4.07
CA ILE A 108 10.13 2.85 4.61
C ILE A 108 9.89 1.96 5.82
N TRP A 109 10.28 0.70 5.75
CA TRP A 109 10.04 -0.29 6.81
C TRP A 109 11.14 -0.30 7.88
N PHE A 110 12.31 0.29 7.60
CA PHE A 110 13.37 0.47 8.59
C PHE A 110 13.11 1.65 9.53
N ASP A 111 12.48 2.71 9.03
CA ASP A 111 12.10 3.89 9.82
C ASP A 111 10.67 4.33 9.48
N PHE A 112 9.72 3.50 9.89
CA PHE A 112 8.31 3.72 9.58
C PHE A 112 7.74 4.96 10.28
N ASP A 113 8.25 5.32 11.45
CA ASP A 113 7.82 6.51 12.19
C ASP A 113 8.20 7.81 11.44
N ASP A 114 9.40 7.85 10.82
CA ASP A 114 9.80 8.99 9.98
C ASP A 114 8.98 9.02 8.69
N PHE A 115 8.72 7.86 8.09
CA PHE A 115 7.84 7.77 6.92
C PHE A 115 6.42 8.29 7.23
N GLU A 116 5.83 7.93 8.36
CA GLU A 116 4.55 8.48 8.83
C GLU A 116 4.61 10.00 9.03
N THR A 117 5.73 10.50 9.56
CA THR A 117 5.94 11.94 9.78
C THR A 117 5.91 12.68 8.43
N HIS A 118 6.50 12.13 7.38
CA HIS A 118 6.41 12.69 6.04
C HIS A 118 4.97 12.67 5.49
N ALA A 119 4.21 11.61 5.74
CA ALA A 119 2.79 11.56 5.35
C ALA A 119 1.96 12.62 6.09
N LYS A 120 2.16 12.78 7.39
CA LYS A 120 1.52 13.82 8.22
C LYS A 120 1.90 15.23 7.74
N SER A 121 3.15 15.44 7.36
CA SER A 121 3.61 16.73 6.81
C SER A 121 2.95 17.07 5.48
N ASN A 122 2.72 16.06 4.62
CA ASN A 122 1.99 16.25 3.37
C ASN A 122 0.51 16.59 3.63
N GLN A 123 -0.13 15.91 4.60
CA GLN A 123 -1.49 16.24 5.04
C GLN A 123 -1.59 17.69 5.52
N ALA A 124 -0.71 18.09 6.43
CA ALA A 124 -0.70 19.45 7.00
C ALA A 124 -0.52 20.51 5.90
N ALA A 125 0.40 20.29 4.95
CA ALA A 125 0.62 21.22 3.84
C ALA A 125 -0.64 21.37 2.94
N ALA A 126 -1.40 20.29 2.74
CA ALA A 126 -2.66 20.35 2.00
C ALA A 126 -3.74 21.14 2.77
N GLU A 127 -3.83 20.98 4.08
CA GLU A 127 -4.78 21.71 4.96
C GLU A 127 -4.43 23.19 5.08
N GLU A 128 -3.14 23.51 5.15
CA GLU A 128 -2.64 24.90 5.10
C GLU A 128 -2.99 25.57 3.77
N LEU A 129 -2.83 24.85 2.64
CA LEU A 129 -3.25 25.36 1.34
C LEU A 129 -4.75 25.67 1.31
N ILE A 130 -5.61 24.79 1.84
CA ILE A 130 -7.06 25.02 1.93
C ILE A 130 -7.34 26.32 2.70
N THR A 131 -6.62 26.56 3.79
CA THR A 131 -6.76 27.77 4.58
C THR A 131 -6.31 29.02 3.81
N ALA A 132 -5.19 28.94 3.12
CA ALA A 132 -4.69 30.02 2.26
C ALA A 132 -5.69 30.36 1.13
N VAL A 133 -6.29 29.35 0.49
CA VAL A 133 -7.29 29.57 -0.57
C VAL A 133 -8.54 30.26 -0.05
N LYS A 134 -8.98 29.94 1.17
CA LYS A 134 -10.14 30.61 1.80
C LYS A 134 -9.89 32.08 2.08
N SER A 135 -8.63 32.48 2.36
CA SER A 135 -8.28 33.90 2.55
C SER A 135 -8.29 34.71 1.26
N ARG A 136 -8.25 34.04 0.09
CA ARG A 136 -8.14 34.66 -1.25
C ARG A 136 -6.87 35.50 -1.45
N ASP A 137 -5.88 35.35 -0.58
CA ASP A 137 -4.57 35.97 -0.75
C ASP A 137 -3.76 35.14 -1.77
N GLN A 138 -3.51 35.74 -2.93
CA GLN A 138 -2.80 35.12 -4.03
C GLN A 138 -1.37 34.67 -3.63
N SER A 139 -0.68 35.48 -2.82
CA SER A 139 0.66 35.18 -2.34
C SER A 139 0.66 33.97 -1.42
N ALA A 140 -0.28 33.92 -0.47
CA ALA A 140 -0.47 32.80 0.45
C ALA A 140 -0.84 31.51 -0.30
N ILE A 141 -1.71 31.59 -1.33
CA ILE A 141 -2.07 30.43 -2.16
C ILE A 141 -0.85 29.89 -2.91
N MET A 142 -0.06 30.74 -3.54
CA MET A 142 1.16 30.32 -4.23
C MET A 142 2.18 29.71 -3.28
N ALA A 143 2.37 30.26 -2.09
CA ALA A 143 3.21 29.70 -1.05
C ALA A 143 2.72 28.34 -0.59
N GLY A 144 1.42 28.17 -0.37
CA GLY A 144 0.80 26.89 -0.02
C GLY A 144 0.98 25.81 -1.07
N LEU A 145 0.77 26.14 -2.35
CA LEU A 145 1.01 25.21 -3.47
C LEU A 145 2.48 24.76 -3.54
N LYS A 146 3.41 25.69 -3.34
CA LYS A 146 4.84 25.39 -3.27
C LYS A 146 5.18 24.51 -2.07
N SER A 147 4.62 24.78 -0.89
CA SER A 147 4.81 23.99 0.31
C SER A 147 4.32 22.55 0.11
N LEU A 148 3.11 22.38 -0.43
CA LEU A 148 2.56 21.07 -0.74
C LEU A 148 3.42 20.28 -1.73
N GLY A 149 3.90 20.92 -2.80
CA GLY A 149 4.82 20.28 -3.75
C GLY A 149 6.15 19.88 -3.10
N SER A 150 6.65 20.71 -2.16
CA SER A 150 7.88 20.43 -1.43
C SER A 150 7.75 19.26 -0.47
N SER A 151 6.60 19.08 0.18
CA SER A 151 6.35 17.93 1.07
C SER A 151 6.33 16.60 0.28
N CYS A 152 5.74 16.60 -0.93
CA CYS A 152 5.81 15.43 -1.83
C CYS A 152 7.27 15.07 -2.17
N LYS A 153 8.07 16.08 -2.53
CA LYS A 153 9.49 15.89 -2.87
C LYS A 153 10.31 15.38 -1.70
N ALA A 154 10.11 15.91 -0.51
CA ALA A 154 10.85 15.53 0.69
C ALA A 154 10.70 14.02 0.99
N CYS A 155 9.46 13.51 0.97
CA CYS A 155 9.20 12.09 1.13
C CYS A 155 9.83 11.24 0.00
N HIS A 156 9.68 11.66 -1.25
CA HIS A 156 10.21 10.92 -2.42
C HIS A 156 11.74 10.81 -2.44
N ILE A 157 12.47 11.77 -1.90
CA ILE A 157 13.94 11.70 -1.83
C ILE A 157 14.40 10.53 -0.96
N ASN A 158 13.70 10.25 0.12
CA ASN A 158 14.08 9.24 1.09
C ASN A 158 13.52 7.86 0.75
N TYR A 159 12.31 7.78 0.19
CA TYR A 159 11.47 6.58 0.19
C TYR A 159 11.07 6.08 -1.20
N LYS A 160 11.54 6.71 -2.29
CA LYS A 160 11.16 6.32 -3.65
C LYS A 160 12.34 6.35 -4.63
N ASP A 161 12.48 5.26 -5.44
CA ASP A 161 13.39 5.16 -6.59
C ASP A 161 12.81 5.76 -7.88
#